data_9380df86f95e07f5694f8f619aa7e85c
#
_entry.id   9380df86f95e07f5694f8f619aa7e85c
#
_cell.length_a   1.000
_cell.length_b   1.000
_cell.length_c   1.000
_cell.angle_alpha   90.00
_cell.angle_beta   90.00
_cell.angle_gamma   90.00
#
_symmetry.space_group_name_H-M   'P 1'
#
loop_
_entity.id
_entity.type
_entity.pdbx_description
1 polymer ?
#
loop_
_entity_poly.entity_id
_entity_poly.type
_entity_poly.pdbx_seq_one_letter_code
_entity_poly.pdbx_strand_id
1 'polypeptide(L)'
;MFGKLIKAEWRASRRVVGLLCLAVLLAGLVLGGIGCGLFLGETYNWHMHGTVELLLALLTAAAMMTMAIAWAASVFYALWRFYKSRFTEEGYLTFTLPVNGHQLMLSSILASILEILAVILATVAATLLGLGISALGLPWNEVPADFWPKAWEQLGEAWSEFARHGDIAVQAALMMLLGALSRLIVLMLAVTIGGMAAKKHPVLMALLAYCGIGFVQMVISLTVLASGLVQTSGLTVGIMYAMSLVTILGGYFLMYFLTTRKLNLN
;
A
#
# COMPACT_ATOMS: atom_id res chain seq x y z
N MET A 1 -23.59 -2.83 -15.36
CA MET A 1 -22.80 -4.08 -15.37
C MET A 1 -21.47 -3.94 -14.63
N PHE A 2 -20.73 -2.85 -14.81
CA PHE A 2 -19.42 -2.59 -14.21
C PHE A 2 -19.36 -2.77 -12.66
N GLY A 3 -20.31 -2.22 -11.90
CA GLY A 3 -20.35 -2.40 -10.43
C GLY A 3 -20.59 -3.84 -9.97
N LYS A 4 -21.25 -4.67 -10.79
CA LYS A 4 -21.41 -6.09 -10.49
C LYS A 4 -20.09 -6.85 -10.63
N LEU A 5 -19.22 -6.46 -11.59
CA LEU A 5 -17.88 -7.02 -11.76
C LEU A 5 -17.00 -6.70 -10.54
N ILE A 6 -16.93 -5.42 -10.13
CA ILE A 6 -16.17 -5.02 -8.93
C ILE A 6 -16.67 -5.77 -7.69
N LYS A 7 -18.00 -5.89 -7.53
CA LYS A 7 -18.59 -6.63 -6.40
C LYS A 7 -18.24 -8.11 -6.42
N ALA A 8 -18.18 -8.73 -7.58
CA ALA A 8 -17.78 -10.13 -7.74
C ALA A 8 -16.30 -10.32 -7.38
N GLU A 9 -15.44 -9.42 -7.89
CA GLU A 9 -14.03 -9.36 -7.60
C GLU A 9 -13.79 -9.19 -6.08
N TRP A 10 -14.44 -8.20 -5.45
CA TRP A 10 -14.35 -7.97 -4.01
C TRP A 10 -14.85 -9.15 -3.17
N ARG A 11 -15.96 -9.79 -3.59
CA ARG A 11 -16.52 -10.93 -2.85
C ARG A 11 -15.57 -12.12 -2.81
N ALA A 12 -14.81 -12.33 -3.87
CA ALA A 12 -13.85 -13.43 -3.93
C ALA A 12 -12.61 -13.15 -3.04
N SER A 13 -12.17 -11.88 -2.88
CA SER A 13 -10.99 -11.52 -2.08
C SER A 13 -11.29 -11.25 -0.61
N ARG A 14 -12.54 -10.93 -0.25
CA ARG A 14 -12.90 -10.47 1.09
C ARG A 14 -12.43 -11.36 2.25
N ARG A 15 -12.32 -12.69 2.04
CA ARG A 15 -11.84 -13.62 3.07
C ARG A 15 -10.35 -13.42 3.37
N VAL A 16 -9.54 -13.34 2.34
CA VAL A 16 -8.08 -13.16 2.48
C VAL A 16 -7.77 -11.76 3.00
N VAL A 17 -8.39 -10.73 2.42
CA VAL A 17 -8.24 -9.34 2.88
C VAL A 17 -8.71 -9.19 4.33
N GLY A 18 -9.84 -9.83 4.70
CA GLY A 18 -10.34 -9.82 6.07
C GLY A 18 -9.36 -10.46 7.07
N LEU A 19 -8.72 -11.58 6.70
CA LEU A 19 -7.68 -12.20 7.52
C LEU A 19 -6.44 -11.31 7.67
N LEU A 20 -6.02 -10.65 6.60
CA LEU A 20 -4.90 -9.68 6.66
C LEU A 20 -5.23 -8.49 7.55
N CYS A 21 -6.43 -7.93 7.43
CA CYS A 21 -6.89 -6.83 8.30
C CYS A 21 -6.94 -7.28 9.78
N LEU A 22 -7.43 -8.47 10.04
CA LEU A 22 -7.49 -9.04 11.40
C LEU A 22 -6.08 -9.23 11.97
N ALA A 23 -5.14 -9.77 11.19
CA ALA A 23 -3.76 -9.94 11.62
C ALA A 23 -3.09 -8.59 11.98
N VAL A 24 -3.34 -7.54 11.17
CA VAL A 24 -2.84 -6.19 11.43
C VAL A 24 -3.45 -5.59 12.69
N LEU A 25 -4.77 -5.77 12.90
CA LEU A 25 -5.44 -5.29 14.12
C LEU A 25 -4.91 -5.98 15.36
N LEU A 26 -4.71 -7.31 15.32
CA LEU A 26 -4.11 -8.05 16.43
C LEU A 26 -2.67 -7.58 16.72
N ALA A 27 -1.86 -7.33 15.69
CA ALA A 27 -0.53 -6.76 15.87
C ALA A 27 -0.56 -5.38 16.56
N GLY A 28 -1.51 -4.52 16.17
CA GLY A 28 -1.72 -3.23 16.83
C GLY A 28 -2.11 -3.34 18.31
N LEU A 29 -2.99 -4.30 18.64
CA LEU A 29 -3.37 -4.59 20.03
C LEU A 29 -2.17 -5.08 20.85
N VAL A 30 -1.32 -5.94 20.30
CA VAL A 30 -0.09 -6.39 20.95
C VAL A 30 0.86 -5.23 21.21
N LEU A 31 1.09 -4.38 20.20
CA LEU A 31 1.93 -3.19 20.37
C LEU A 31 1.38 -2.23 21.43
N GLY A 32 0.07 -2.01 21.43
CA GLY A 32 -0.59 -1.19 22.45
C GLY A 32 -0.46 -1.77 23.85
N GLY A 33 -0.65 -3.09 24.00
CA GLY A 33 -0.48 -3.80 25.28
C GLY A 33 0.94 -3.71 25.82
N ILE A 34 1.94 -3.86 24.95
CA ILE A 34 3.36 -3.70 25.30
C ILE A 34 3.62 -2.25 25.76
N GLY A 35 3.16 -1.26 24.99
CA GLY A 35 3.29 0.15 25.35
C GLY A 35 2.65 0.48 26.72
N CYS A 36 1.44 0.00 26.96
CA CYS A 36 0.76 0.11 28.25
C CYS A 36 1.58 -0.52 29.40
N GLY A 37 2.10 -1.75 29.19
CA GLY A 37 2.92 -2.44 30.17
C GLY A 37 4.22 -1.72 30.50
N LEU A 38 4.88 -1.12 29.51
CA LEU A 38 6.11 -0.34 29.70
C LEU A 38 5.83 0.93 30.53
N PHE A 39 4.77 1.68 30.22
CA PHE A 39 4.39 2.86 31.00
C PHE A 39 4.03 2.52 32.46
N LEU A 40 3.27 1.44 32.67
CA LEU A 40 2.98 0.95 34.03
C LEU A 40 4.25 0.52 34.75
N GLY A 41 5.20 -0.14 34.05
CA GLY A 41 6.47 -0.54 34.61
C GLY A 41 7.31 0.64 35.11
N GLU A 42 7.37 1.73 34.34
CA GLU A 42 8.03 2.98 34.77
C GLU A 42 7.34 3.60 35.96
N THR A 43 6.00 3.67 35.96
CA THR A 43 5.21 4.27 37.06
C THR A 43 5.40 3.53 38.40
N TYR A 44 5.51 2.17 38.34
CA TYR A 44 5.68 1.34 39.56
C TYR A 44 7.12 0.97 39.87
N ASN A 45 8.12 1.57 39.16
CA ASN A 45 9.55 1.28 39.31
C ASN A 45 9.85 -0.23 39.21
N TRP A 46 9.19 -0.94 38.30
CA TRP A 46 9.46 -2.34 38.08
C TRP A 46 10.81 -2.51 37.37
N HIS A 47 11.78 -3.02 38.12
CA HIS A 47 13.05 -3.41 37.53
C HIS A 47 12.82 -4.68 36.72
N MET A 48 12.61 -4.52 35.42
CA MET A 48 12.45 -5.66 34.52
C MET A 48 13.79 -6.41 34.40
N HIS A 49 13.75 -7.75 34.53
CA HIS A 49 14.92 -8.57 34.26
C HIS A 49 15.21 -8.52 32.76
N GLY A 50 16.48 -8.52 32.34
CA GLY A 50 16.85 -8.41 30.92
C GLY A 50 16.22 -9.48 30.00
N THR A 51 15.80 -10.63 30.55
CA THR A 51 15.01 -11.63 29.82
C THR A 51 13.61 -11.13 29.43
N VAL A 52 12.97 -10.34 30.28
CA VAL A 52 11.63 -9.77 30.01
C VAL A 52 11.75 -8.67 28.96
N GLU A 53 12.76 -7.81 29.06
CA GLU A 53 13.04 -6.78 28.07
C GLU A 53 13.31 -7.41 26.68
N LEU A 54 14.07 -8.48 26.63
CA LEU A 54 14.33 -9.22 25.38
C LEU A 54 13.02 -9.79 24.79
N LEU A 55 12.16 -10.38 25.62
CA LEU A 55 10.87 -10.91 25.17
C LEU A 55 9.96 -9.81 24.63
N LEU A 56 9.87 -8.66 25.29
CA LEU A 56 9.09 -7.52 24.82
C LEU A 56 9.65 -6.97 23.50
N ALA A 57 10.97 -6.87 23.37
CA ALA A 57 11.61 -6.46 22.12
C ALA A 57 11.32 -7.44 20.97
N LEU A 58 11.34 -8.75 21.23
CA LEU A 58 10.99 -9.76 20.25
C LEU A 58 9.51 -9.69 19.85
N LEU A 59 8.60 -9.47 20.80
CA LEU A 59 7.17 -9.32 20.53
C LEU A 59 6.89 -8.05 19.72
N THR A 60 7.54 -6.92 20.03
CA THR A 60 7.42 -5.70 19.23
C THR A 60 7.93 -5.91 17.82
N ALA A 61 9.09 -6.54 17.66
CA ALA A 61 9.63 -6.88 16.34
C ALA A 61 8.69 -7.80 15.56
N ALA A 62 8.12 -8.83 16.19
CA ALA A 62 7.17 -9.73 15.57
C ALA A 62 5.88 -9.01 15.13
N ALA A 63 5.35 -8.12 15.95
CA ALA A 63 4.16 -7.33 15.59
C ALA A 63 4.42 -6.38 14.43
N MET A 64 5.58 -5.67 14.41
CA MET A 64 5.98 -4.83 13.29
C MET A 64 6.19 -5.65 12.00
N MET A 65 6.84 -6.82 12.10
CA MET A 65 6.99 -7.73 10.97
C MET A 65 5.65 -8.22 10.44
N THR A 66 4.69 -8.53 11.32
CA THR A 66 3.33 -8.93 10.93
C THR A 66 2.65 -7.85 10.10
N MET A 67 2.76 -6.59 10.48
CA MET A 67 2.22 -5.46 9.71
C MET A 67 2.91 -5.33 8.34
N ALA A 68 4.24 -5.43 8.29
CA ALA A 68 5.01 -5.35 7.05
C ALA A 68 4.67 -6.51 6.10
N ILE A 69 4.56 -7.74 6.63
CA ILE A 69 4.17 -8.92 5.86
C ILE A 69 2.74 -8.80 5.35
N ALA A 70 1.80 -8.30 6.15
CA ALA A 70 0.41 -8.08 5.73
C ALA A 70 0.32 -7.07 4.56
N TRP A 71 1.13 -6.02 4.61
CA TRP A 71 1.26 -5.05 3.52
C TRP A 71 1.79 -5.70 2.23
N ALA A 72 2.91 -6.41 2.32
CA ALA A 72 3.49 -7.12 1.19
C ALA A 72 2.52 -8.18 0.64
N ALA A 73 1.88 -8.95 1.53
CA ALA A 73 0.90 -9.98 1.17
C ALA A 73 -0.33 -9.40 0.47
N SER A 74 -0.81 -8.21 0.86
CA SER A 74 -1.95 -7.57 0.20
C SER A 74 -1.65 -7.23 -1.26
N VAL A 75 -0.48 -6.65 -1.54
CA VAL A 75 -0.04 -6.35 -2.91
C VAL A 75 0.17 -7.64 -3.70
N PHE A 76 0.86 -8.63 -3.12
CA PHE A 76 1.12 -9.91 -3.77
C PHE A 76 -0.18 -10.65 -4.08
N TYR A 77 -1.15 -10.64 -3.16
CA TYR A 77 -2.45 -11.26 -3.36
C TYR A 77 -3.25 -10.59 -4.49
N ALA A 78 -3.24 -9.26 -4.56
CA ALA A 78 -3.88 -8.51 -5.64
C ALA A 78 -3.28 -8.90 -7.02
N LEU A 79 -1.95 -9.02 -7.11
CA LEU A 79 -1.25 -9.45 -8.33
C LEU A 79 -1.53 -10.92 -8.67
N TRP A 80 -1.49 -11.81 -7.66
CA TRP A 80 -1.83 -13.22 -7.83
C TRP A 80 -3.24 -13.40 -8.38
N ARG A 81 -4.18 -12.68 -7.82
CA ARG A 81 -5.57 -12.71 -8.23
C ARG A 81 -5.75 -12.18 -9.66
N PHE A 82 -5.09 -11.06 -10.00
CA PHE A 82 -5.06 -10.54 -11.35
C PHE A 82 -4.52 -11.58 -12.34
N TYR A 83 -3.43 -12.27 -12.00
CA TYR A 83 -2.88 -13.36 -12.79
C TYR A 83 -3.89 -14.51 -12.96
N LYS A 84 -4.47 -14.96 -11.85
CA LYS A 84 -5.41 -16.08 -11.84
C LYS A 84 -6.65 -15.81 -12.70
N SER A 85 -7.21 -14.63 -12.60
CA SER A 85 -8.42 -14.23 -13.35
C SER A 85 -8.20 -14.04 -14.85
N ARG A 86 -6.93 -14.00 -15.33
CA ARG A 86 -6.60 -13.68 -16.75
C ARG A 86 -5.82 -14.74 -17.48
N PHE A 87 -4.91 -15.44 -16.78
CA PHE A 87 -3.92 -16.31 -17.39
C PHE A 87 -4.10 -17.79 -17.02
N THR A 88 -5.16 -18.13 -16.26
CA THR A 88 -5.53 -19.51 -15.93
C THR A 88 -6.88 -19.88 -16.58
N GLU A 89 -7.39 -21.06 -16.29
CA GLU A 89 -8.69 -21.54 -16.77
C GLU A 89 -9.85 -20.59 -16.44
N GLU A 90 -9.77 -19.86 -15.33
CA GLU A 90 -10.76 -18.81 -14.99
C GLU A 90 -10.76 -17.66 -16.01
N GLY A 91 -9.63 -17.42 -16.68
CA GLY A 91 -9.50 -16.40 -17.73
C GLY A 91 -10.42 -16.68 -18.92
N TYR A 92 -10.52 -17.93 -19.34
CA TYR A 92 -11.43 -18.33 -20.44
C TYR A 92 -12.87 -17.91 -20.15
N LEU A 93 -13.36 -18.23 -18.93
CA LEU A 93 -14.71 -17.84 -18.51
C LEU A 93 -14.87 -16.31 -18.41
N THR A 94 -13.82 -15.62 -18.02
CA THR A 94 -13.85 -14.17 -17.86
C THR A 94 -13.94 -13.45 -19.22
N PHE A 95 -13.29 -13.98 -20.26
CA PHE A 95 -13.35 -13.40 -21.62
C PHE A 95 -14.60 -13.81 -22.41
N THR A 96 -15.35 -14.83 -21.97
CA THR A 96 -16.65 -15.18 -22.57
C THR A 96 -17.81 -14.31 -22.06
N LEU A 97 -17.58 -13.50 -21.01
CA LEU A 97 -18.61 -12.56 -20.52
C LEU A 97 -18.90 -11.49 -21.57
N PRO A 98 -20.18 -11.09 -21.77
CA PRO A 98 -20.57 -10.05 -22.71
C PRO A 98 -20.25 -8.64 -22.15
N VAL A 99 -18.96 -8.36 -21.87
CA VAL A 99 -18.46 -7.09 -21.33
C VAL A 99 -17.26 -6.61 -22.11
N ASN A 100 -17.09 -5.30 -22.18
CA ASN A 100 -15.94 -4.70 -22.86
C ASN A 100 -14.63 -4.99 -22.11
N GLY A 101 -13.55 -5.30 -22.82
CA GLY A 101 -12.23 -5.55 -22.24
C GLY A 101 -11.72 -4.43 -21.31
N HIS A 102 -12.06 -3.16 -21.62
CA HIS A 102 -11.75 -2.03 -20.76
C HIS A 102 -12.47 -2.11 -19.39
N GLN A 103 -13.75 -2.50 -19.37
CA GLN A 103 -14.50 -2.66 -18.12
C GLN A 103 -13.93 -3.77 -17.26
N LEU A 104 -13.48 -4.82 -17.92
CA LEU A 104 -12.86 -5.95 -17.26
C LEU A 104 -11.51 -5.57 -16.61
N MET A 105 -10.66 -4.81 -17.33
CA MET A 105 -9.38 -4.32 -16.82
C MET A 105 -9.55 -3.35 -15.65
N LEU A 106 -10.41 -2.34 -15.83
CA LEU A 106 -10.67 -1.34 -14.82
C LEU A 106 -11.27 -1.96 -13.54
N SER A 107 -12.16 -2.96 -13.67
CA SER A 107 -12.73 -3.63 -12.50
C SER A 107 -11.67 -4.32 -11.65
N SER A 108 -10.67 -4.98 -12.28
CA SER A 108 -9.58 -5.63 -11.54
C SER A 108 -8.63 -4.62 -10.90
N ILE A 109 -8.29 -3.52 -11.59
CA ILE A 109 -7.47 -2.45 -11.02
C ILE A 109 -8.17 -1.83 -9.82
N LEU A 110 -9.46 -1.48 -9.94
CA LEU A 110 -10.24 -0.92 -8.84
C LEU A 110 -10.40 -1.89 -7.67
N ALA A 111 -10.62 -3.18 -7.94
CA ALA A 111 -10.68 -4.19 -6.89
C ALA A 111 -9.35 -4.27 -6.12
N SER A 112 -8.22 -4.27 -6.83
CA SER A 112 -6.89 -4.29 -6.21
C SER A 112 -6.62 -3.03 -5.37
N ILE A 113 -7.05 -1.85 -5.85
CA ILE A 113 -6.96 -0.61 -5.07
C ILE A 113 -7.79 -0.71 -3.79
N LEU A 114 -9.03 -1.23 -3.86
CA LEU A 114 -9.88 -1.41 -2.70
C LEU A 114 -9.30 -2.40 -1.69
N GLU A 115 -8.67 -3.48 -2.16
CA GLU A 115 -8.00 -4.47 -1.32
C GLU A 115 -6.83 -3.84 -0.53
N ILE A 116 -5.96 -3.12 -1.23
CA ILE A 116 -4.82 -2.42 -0.61
C ILE A 116 -5.33 -1.33 0.36
N LEU A 117 -6.32 -0.56 -0.04
CA LEU A 117 -6.92 0.49 0.79
C LEU A 117 -7.52 -0.07 2.08
N ALA A 118 -8.17 -1.24 2.02
CA ALA A 118 -8.71 -1.89 3.21
C ALA A 118 -7.62 -2.25 4.23
N VAL A 119 -6.46 -2.75 3.77
CA VAL A 119 -5.32 -3.07 4.64
C VAL A 119 -4.68 -1.78 5.20
N ILE A 120 -4.59 -0.71 4.40
CA ILE A 120 -4.13 0.61 4.87
C ILE A 120 -5.03 1.13 5.99
N LEU A 121 -6.35 1.11 5.78
CA LEU A 121 -7.32 1.56 6.80
C LEU A 121 -7.26 0.69 8.06
N ALA A 122 -7.09 -0.62 7.91
CA ALA A 122 -6.87 -1.52 9.04
C ALA A 122 -5.58 -1.17 9.81
N THR A 123 -4.49 -0.80 9.10
CA THR A 123 -3.24 -0.38 9.74
C THR A 123 -3.42 0.93 10.51
N VAL A 124 -4.09 1.91 9.93
CA VAL A 124 -4.41 3.16 10.63
C VAL A 124 -5.27 2.90 11.87
N ALA A 125 -6.30 2.06 11.75
CA ALA A 125 -7.12 1.67 12.90
C ALA A 125 -6.31 0.93 13.97
N ALA A 126 -5.42 0.02 13.56
CA ALA A 126 -4.54 -0.73 14.46
C ALA A 126 -3.58 0.18 15.23
N THR A 127 -2.99 1.18 14.56
CA THR A 127 -2.10 2.15 15.21
C THR A 127 -2.86 3.05 16.17
N LEU A 128 -4.05 3.54 15.81
CA LEU A 128 -4.88 4.34 16.71
C LEU A 128 -5.34 3.55 17.95
N LEU A 129 -5.76 2.30 17.76
CA LEU A 129 -6.11 1.40 18.86
C LEU A 129 -4.90 1.11 19.74
N GLY A 130 -3.74 0.83 19.14
CA GLY A 130 -2.49 0.61 19.87
C GLY A 130 -2.08 1.81 20.71
N LEU A 131 -2.13 3.01 20.15
CA LEU A 131 -1.87 4.26 20.88
C LEU A 131 -2.89 4.48 22.01
N GLY A 132 -4.18 4.23 21.76
CA GLY A 132 -5.21 4.33 22.79
C GLY A 132 -4.99 3.38 23.96
N ILE A 133 -4.59 2.13 23.69
CA ILE A 133 -4.29 1.14 24.73
C ILE A 133 -3.01 1.50 25.49
N SER A 134 -1.96 1.92 24.81
CA SER A 134 -0.72 2.36 25.48
C SER A 134 -0.96 3.56 26.38
N ALA A 135 -1.84 4.48 25.98
CA ALA A 135 -2.22 5.63 26.81
C ALA A 135 -2.92 5.24 28.14
N LEU A 136 -3.53 4.06 28.22
CA LEU A 136 -4.11 3.58 29.51
C LEU A 136 -3.05 3.29 30.57
N GLY A 137 -1.80 3.02 30.15
CA GLY A 137 -0.67 2.82 31.08
C GLY A 137 -0.03 4.11 31.59
N LEU A 138 -0.43 5.27 31.06
CA LEU A 138 0.11 6.56 31.52
C LEU A 138 -0.35 6.89 32.94
N PRO A 139 0.52 7.45 33.82
CA PRO A 139 0.16 7.90 35.15
C PRO A 139 -0.62 9.22 35.08
N TRP A 140 -1.91 9.13 34.78
CA TRP A 140 -2.77 10.31 34.57
C TRP A 140 -2.79 11.27 35.78
N ASN A 141 -2.48 10.76 36.98
CA ASN A 141 -2.40 11.58 38.19
C ASN A 141 -1.16 12.48 38.24
N GLU A 142 -0.12 12.14 37.47
CA GLU A 142 1.14 12.88 37.39
C GLU A 142 1.21 13.80 36.18
N VAL A 143 0.20 13.72 35.29
CA VAL A 143 0.11 14.58 34.10
C VAL A 143 -0.10 16.03 34.58
N PRO A 144 0.80 16.96 34.20
CA PRO A 144 0.67 18.34 34.57
C PRO A 144 -0.66 18.94 34.12
N ALA A 145 -1.29 19.80 34.96
CA ALA A 145 -2.59 20.39 34.63
C ALA A 145 -2.58 21.22 33.32
N ASP A 146 -1.40 21.69 32.92
CA ASP A 146 -1.17 22.44 31.68
C ASP A 146 -0.86 21.57 30.47
N PHE A 147 -0.83 20.23 30.61
CA PHE A 147 -0.56 19.29 29.50
C PHE A 147 -1.60 19.43 28.38
N TRP A 148 -2.88 19.37 28.73
CA TRP A 148 -3.95 19.43 27.70
C TRP A 148 -4.00 20.80 27.01
N PRO A 149 -3.95 21.94 27.73
CA PRO A 149 -3.84 23.24 27.09
C PRO A 149 -2.65 23.32 26.10
N LYS A 150 -1.46 22.91 26.54
CA LYS A 150 -0.26 22.90 25.67
C LYS A 150 -0.40 21.94 24.46
N ALA A 151 -0.97 20.75 24.67
CA ALA A 151 -1.21 19.81 23.59
C ALA A 151 -2.18 20.38 22.55
N TRP A 152 -3.24 21.05 22.97
CA TRP A 152 -4.17 21.73 22.06
C TRP A 152 -3.54 22.92 21.35
N GLU A 153 -2.70 23.69 22.03
CA GLU A 153 -1.94 24.78 21.44
C GLU A 153 -0.99 24.27 20.35
N GLN A 154 -0.20 23.22 20.64
CA GLN A 154 0.69 22.58 19.67
C GLN A 154 -0.06 22.00 18.48
N LEU A 155 -1.23 21.36 18.71
CA LEU A 155 -2.10 20.88 17.64
C LEU A 155 -2.63 22.06 16.81
N GLY A 156 -3.01 23.15 17.44
CA GLY A 156 -3.46 24.39 16.78
C GLY A 156 -2.35 25.01 15.92
N GLU A 157 -1.13 25.07 16.44
CA GLU A 157 0.05 25.53 15.70
C GLU A 157 0.36 24.61 14.51
N ALA A 158 0.40 23.29 14.72
CA ALA A 158 0.62 22.31 13.67
C ALA A 158 -0.48 22.40 12.60
N TRP A 159 -1.74 22.59 13.00
CA TRP A 159 -2.85 22.79 12.06
C TRP A 159 -2.72 24.10 11.28
N SER A 160 -2.34 25.19 11.94
CA SER A 160 -2.12 26.48 11.27
C SER A 160 -0.97 26.42 10.27
N GLU A 161 0.10 25.70 10.62
CA GLU A 161 1.25 25.48 9.75
C GLU A 161 0.87 24.59 8.55
N PHE A 162 0.12 23.49 8.80
CA PHE A 162 -0.46 22.65 7.75
C PHE A 162 -1.39 23.46 6.83
N ALA A 163 -2.26 24.30 7.39
CA ALA A 163 -3.16 25.14 6.61
C ALA A 163 -2.41 26.22 5.80
N ARG A 164 -1.29 26.73 6.32
CA ARG A 164 -0.42 27.70 5.65
C ARG A 164 0.32 27.09 4.46
N HIS A 165 0.68 25.81 4.56
CA HIS A 165 1.36 25.03 3.51
C HIS A 165 0.45 23.98 2.90
N GLY A 166 -0.86 24.23 2.88
CA GLY A 166 -1.87 23.30 2.41
C GLY A 166 -1.71 22.91 0.93
N ASP A 167 -1.21 23.81 0.12
CA ASP A 167 -0.84 23.57 -1.28
C ASP A 167 0.26 22.49 -1.40
N ILE A 168 1.31 22.57 -0.58
CA ILE A 168 2.39 21.57 -0.55
C ILE A 168 1.86 20.22 -0.06
N ALA A 169 1.00 20.22 0.97
CA ALA A 169 0.40 19.00 1.50
C ALA A 169 -0.51 18.30 0.47
N VAL A 170 -1.35 19.06 -0.24
CA VAL A 170 -2.20 18.53 -1.32
C VAL A 170 -1.33 17.99 -2.45
N GLN A 171 -0.27 18.71 -2.82
CA GLN A 171 0.67 18.29 -3.85
C GLN A 171 1.39 16.99 -3.48
N ALA A 172 1.86 16.86 -2.23
CA ALA A 172 2.48 15.64 -1.73
C ALA A 172 1.50 14.46 -1.72
N ALA A 173 0.26 14.67 -1.29
CA ALA A 173 -0.78 13.66 -1.30
C ALA A 173 -1.10 13.17 -2.73
N LEU A 174 -1.22 14.09 -3.68
CA LEU A 174 -1.42 13.74 -5.10
C LEU A 174 -0.22 12.97 -5.67
N MET A 175 1.01 13.36 -5.34
CA MET A 175 2.21 12.63 -5.76
C MET A 175 2.24 11.21 -5.18
N MET A 176 1.92 11.04 -3.91
CA MET A 176 1.83 9.72 -3.28
C MET A 176 0.77 8.84 -3.95
N LEU A 177 -0.40 9.40 -4.25
CA LEU A 177 -1.51 8.69 -4.89
C LEU A 177 -1.17 8.28 -6.32
N LEU A 178 -0.66 9.20 -7.13
CA LEU A 178 -0.22 8.91 -8.50
C LEU A 178 0.97 7.94 -8.52
N GLY A 179 1.91 8.08 -7.59
CA GLY A 179 3.02 7.17 -7.41
C GLY A 179 2.57 5.75 -7.07
N ALA A 180 1.64 5.59 -6.14
CA ALA A 180 1.07 4.29 -5.78
C ALA A 180 0.33 3.64 -6.96
N LEU A 181 -0.50 4.41 -7.68
CA LEU A 181 -1.20 3.94 -8.88
C LEU A 181 -0.23 3.53 -9.99
N SER A 182 0.81 4.32 -10.27
CA SER A 182 1.80 3.99 -11.27
C SER A 182 2.54 2.69 -10.93
N ARG A 183 2.92 2.49 -9.67
CA ARG A 183 3.55 1.25 -9.19
C ARG A 183 2.64 0.04 -9.34
N LEU A 184 1.37 0.16 -8.97
CA LEU A 184 0.39 -0.92 -9.13
C LEU A 184 0.24 -1.32 -10.60
N ILE A 185 0.12 -0.34 -11.51
CA ILE A 185 0.00 -0.60 -12.96
C ILE A 185 1.26 -1.23 -13.53
N VAL A 186 2.45 -0.79 -13.12
CA VAL A 186 3.72 -1.41 -13.53
C VAL A 186 3.80 -2.86 -13.07
N LEU A 187 3.39 -3.15 -11.84
CA LEU A 187 3.35 -4.52 -11.31
C LEU A 187 2.36 -5.40 -12.09
N MET A 188 1.16 -4.90 -12.38
CA MET A 188 0.17 -5.63 -13.18
C MET A 188 0.65 -5.85 -14.63
N LEU A 189 1.29 -4.84 -15.23
CA LEU A 189 1.90 -4.95 -16.55
C LEU A 189 3.01 -6.03 -16.56
N ALA A 190 3.87 -6.03 -15.54
CA ALA A 190 4.92 -7.03 -15.39
C ALA A 190 4.34 -8.45 -15.28
N VAL A 191 3.26 -8.62 -14.51
CA VAL A 191 2.52 -9.89 -14.42
C VAL A 191 1.90 -10.28 -15.78
N THR A 192 1.37 -9.32 -16.52
CA THR A 192 0.82 -9.56 -17.88
C THR A 192 1.91 -10.05 -18.83
N ILE A 193 3.06 -9.38 -18.86
CA ILE A 193 4.20 -9.79 -19.70
C ILE A 193 4.70 -11.17 -19.26
N GLY A 194 4.83 -11.41 -17.95
CA GLY A 194 5.29 -12.68 -17.41
C GLY A 194 4.35 -13.85 -17.73
N GLY A 195 3.04 -13.64 -17.60
CA GLY A 195 2.02 -14.63 -17.91
C GLY A 195 1.96 -15.00 -19.40
N MET A 196 2.31 -14.05 -20.27
CA MET A 196 2.35 -14.29 -21.73
C MET A 196 3.67 -14.86 -22.21
N ALA A 197 4.80 -14.44 -21.62
CA ALA A 197 6.14 -14.79 -22.11
C ALA A 197 6.57 -16.22 -21.75
N ALA A 198 6.11 -16.75 -20.61
CA ALA A 198 6.54 -18.07 -20.16
C ALA A 198 5.44 -18.86 -19.46
N LYS A 199 4.99 -19.94 -20.11
CA LYS A 199 4.04 -20.90 -19.51
C LYS A 199 4.65 -21.67 -18.32
N LYS A 200 5.98 -21.90 -18.33
CA LYS A 200 6.66 -22.74 -17.33
C LYS A 200 7.10 -21.98 -16.07
N HIS A 201 7.49 -20.70 -16.22
CA HIS A 201 8.00 -19.86 -15.11
C HIS A 201 7.43 -18.43 -15.19
N PRO A 202 6.11 -18.24 -15.06
CA PRO A 202 5.48 -16.93 -15.24
C PRO A 202 5.93 -15.90 -14.19
N VAL A 203 6.16 -16.33 -12.95
CA VAL A 203 6.60 -15.46 -11.85
C VAL A 203 8.00 -14.91 -12.10
N LEU A 204 8.93 -15.75 -12.55
CA LEU A 204 10.31 -15.33 -12.87
C LEU A 204 10.33 -14.30 -14.00
N MET A 205 9.52 -14.55 -15.06
CA MET A 205 9.42 -13.60 -16.17
C MET A 205 8.72 -12.31 -15.79
N ALA A 206 7.73 -12.35 -14.88
CA ALA A 206 7.12 -11.15 -14.33
C ALA A 206 8.14 -10.33 -13.49
N LEU A 207 8.99 -11.00 -12.71
CA LEU A 207 10.05 -10.33 -11.96
C LEU A 207 11.08 -9.67 -12.90
N LEU A 208 11.52 -10.37 -13.94
CA LEU A 208 12.43 -9.82 -14.94
C LEU A 208 11.81 -8.64 -15.69
N ALA A 209 10.53 -8.74 -16.06
CA ALA A 209 9.80 -7.63 -16.68
C ALA A 209 9.70 -6.41 -15.75
N TYR A 210 9.41 -6.63 -14.47
CA TYR A 210 9.37 -5.57 -13.47
C TYR A 210 10.74 -4.89 -13.30
N CYS A 211 11.82 -5.67 -13.19
CA CYS A 211 13.18 -5.15 -13.12
C CYS A 211 13.56 -4.37 -14.39
N GLY A 212 13.19 -4.89 -15.58
CA GLY A 212 13.44 -4.20 -16.86
C GLY A 212 12.72 -2.87 -16.97
N ILE A 213 11.43 -2.81 -16.61
CA ILE A 213 10.65 -1.57 -16.59
C ILE A 213 11.23 -0.60 -15.57
N GLY A 214 11.57 -1.09 -14.37
CA GLY A 214 12.18 -0.29 -13.31
C GLY A 214 13.54 0.30 -13.73
N PHE A 215 14.36 -0.48 -14.44
CA PHE A 215 15.64 -0.02 -14.98
C PHE A 215 15.43 1.10 -16.02
N VAL A 216 14.49 0.95 -16.94
CA VAL A 216 14.14 1.99 -17.91
C VAL A 216 13.67 3.27 -17.21
N GLN A 217 12.79 3.15 -16.22
CA GLN A 217 12.32 4.30 -15.43
C GLN A 217 13.48 4.98 -14.68
N MET A 218 14.40 4.20 -14.12
CA MET A 218 15.60 4.72 -13.44
C MET A 218 16.49 5.50 -14.41
N VAL A 219 16.78 4.97 -15.59
CA VAL A 219 17.58 5.64 -16.62
C VAL A 219 16.93 6.96 -17.04
N ILE A 220 15.61 6.96 -17.30
CA ILE A 220 14.87 8.18 -17.64
C ILE A 220 14.99 9.22 -16.52
N SER A 221 14.78 8.81 -15.27
CA SER A 221 14.87 9.69 -14.11
C SER A 221 16.27 10.30 -13.95
N LEU A 222 17.33 9.49 -14.13
CA LEU A 222 18.72 9.96 -14.08
C LEU A 222 19.03 10.93 -15.23
N THR A 223 18.52 10.67 -16.43
CA THR A 223 18.71 11.56 -17.59
C THR A 223 18.04 12.91 -17.36
N VAL A 224 16.82 12.91 -16.81
CA VAL A 224 16.10 14.13 -16.45
C VAL A 224 16.86 14.91 -15.37
N LEU A 225 17.38 14.22 -14.36
CA LEU A 225 18.17 14.84 -13.30
C LEU A 225 19.48 15.45 -13.85
N ALA A 226 20.18 14.70 -14.71
CA ALA A 226 21.45 15.14 -15.33
C ALA A 226 21.28 16.30 -16.33
N SER A 227 20.09 16.45 -16.93
CA SER A 227 19.82 17.52 -17.89
C SER A 227 19.77 18.93 -17.28
N GLY A 228 19.84 19.06 -15.95
CA GLY A 228 19.75 20.35 -15.26
C GLY A 228 18.36 21.00 -15.29
N LEU A 229 17.34 20.34 -15.89
CA LEU A 229 15.96 20.85 -15.92
C LEU A 229 15.33 20.91 -14.51
N VAL A 230 15.99 20.32 -13.52
CA VAL A 230 15.52 20.16 -12.13
C VAL A 230 15.92 21.34 -11.23
N GLN A 231 16.43 22.43 -11.77
CA GLN A 231 16.92 23.57 -10.97
C GLN A 231 15.81 24.39 -10.29
N THR A 232 14.56 24.27 -10.75
CA THR A 232 13.40 24.91 -10.12
C THR A 232 12.47 23.87 -9.52
N SER A 233 12.12 24.02 -8.23
CA SER A 233 11.27 23.07 -7.48
C SER A 233 9.93 22.76 -8.18
N GLY A 234 9.29 23.75 -8.81
CA GLY A 234 8.03 23.58 -9.54
C GLY A 234 8.16 22.73 -10.81
N LEU A 235 9.26 22.86 -11.53
CA LEU A 235 9.48 22.11 -12.77
C LEU A 235 9.78 20.62 -12.47
N THR A 236 10.53 20.36 -11.40
CA THR A 236 10.78 18.99 -10.90
C THR A 236 9.49 18.24 -10.58
N VAL A 237 8.61 18.89 -9.83
CA VAL A 237 7.32 18.33 -9.45
C VAL A 237 6.46 18.09 -10.70
N GLY A 238 6.41 19.03 -11.64
CA GLY A 238 5.70 18.86 -12.91
C GLY A 238 6.20 17.67 -13.72
N ILE A 239 7.50 17.46 -13.80
CA ILE A 239 8.11 16.30 -14.49
C ILE A 239 7.73 14.99 -13.78
N MET A 240 7.75 14.93 -12.45
CA MET A 240 7.35 13.75 -11.69
C MET A 240 5.89 13.39 -11.93
N TYR A 241 4.98 14.36 -11.98
CA TYR A 241 3.59 14.15 -12.35
C TYR A 241 3.45 13.62 -13.78
N ALA A 242 4.14 14.25 -14.74
CA ALA A 242 4.11 13.82 -16.13
C ALA A 242 4.61 12.38 -16.29
N MET A 243 5.72 12.02 -15.64
CA MET A 243 6.25 10.65 -15.67
C MET A 243 5.26 9.64 -15.05
N SER A 244 4.62 9.98 -13.94
CA SER A 244 3.61 9.13 -13.32
C SER A 244 2.40 8.92 -14.24
N LEU A 245 1.90 9.98 -14.87
CA LEU A 245 0.78 9.93 -15.82
C LEU A 245 1.13 9.12 -17.07
N VAL A 246 2.30 9.33 -17.65
CA VAL A 246 2.78 8.55 -18.80
C VAL A 246 2.89 7.07 -18.46
N THR A 247 3.40 6.76 -17.27
CA THR A 247 3.50 5.38 -16.79
C THR A 247 2.12 4.74 -16.60
N ILE A 248 1.17 5.47 -16.01
CA ILE A 248 -0.21 5.00 -15.81
C ILE A 248 -0.91 4.76 -17.14
N LEU A 249 -0.91 5.74 -18.02
CA LEU A 249 -1.61 5.66 -19.31
C LEU A 249 -0.92 4.63 -20.23
N GLY A 250 0.40 4.75 -20.40
CA GLY A 250 1.17 3.83 -21.25
C GLY A 250 1.11 2.39 -20.75
N GLY A 251 1.27 2.18 -19.44
CA GLY A 251 1.15 0.87 -18.80
C GLY A 251 -0.25 0.27 -18.97
N TYR A 252 -1.30 1.05 -18.76
CA TYR A 252 -2.69 0.61 -18.96
C TYR A 252 -2.96 0.22 -20.42
N PHE A 253 -2.61 1.08 -21.39
CA PHE A 253 -2.83 0.80 -22.79
C PHE A 253 -2.02 -0.40 -23.29
N LEU A 254 -0.77 -0.53 -22.86
CA LEU A 254 0.07 -1.67 -23.20
C LEU A 254 -0.50 -2.98 -22.62
N MET A 255 -0.93 -2.95 -21.36
CA MET A 255 -1.58 -4.09 -20.70
C MET A 255 -2.87 -4.48 -21.42
N TYR A 256 -3.71 -3.51 -21.79
CA TYR A 256 -4.93 -3.74 -22.56
C TYR A 256 -4.64 -4.34 -23.94
N PHE A 257 -3.69 -3.77 -24.66
CA PHE A 257 -3.28 -4.27 -26.00
C PHE A 257 -2.76 -5.71 -25.94
N LEU A 258 -1.92 -6.01 -24.97
CA LEU A 258 -1.37 -7.34 -24.77
C LEU A 258 -2.48 -8.35 -24.46
N THR A 259 -3.38 -8.03 -23.54
CA THR A 259 -4.44 -8.96 -23.12
C THR A 259 -5.53 -9.17 -24.19
N THR A 260 -5.84 -8.15 -25.03
CA THR A 260 -6.91 -8.27 -26.02
C THR A 260 -6.45 -8.82 -27.37
N ARG A 261 -5.19 -8.53 -27.77
CA ARG A 261 -4.71 -8.90 -29.11
C ARG A 261 -3.71 -10.05 -29.18
N LYS A 262 -3.00 -10.31 -28.08
CA LYS A 262 -1.94 -11.33 -28.04
C LYS A 262 -2.21 -12.49 -27.09
N LEU A 263 -3.30 -12.47 -26.34
CA LEU A 263 -3.62 -13.56 -25.45
C LEU A 263 -4.15 -14.76 -26.26
N ASN A 264 -3.26 -15.71 -26.55
CA ASN A 264 -3.63 -17.01 -27.11
C ASN A 264 -3.85 -17.95 -25.92
N LEU A 265 -5.11 -18.22 -25.59
CA LEU A 265 -5.53 -19.13 -24.52
C LEU A 265 -5.46 -20.60 -24.93
N ASN A 266 -4.47 -20.99 -25.78
CA ASN A 266 -4.24 -22.38 -26.14
C ASN A 266 -3.42 -23.15 -25.11
#